data_5c000a3fc0bb6140885b369e5cfea388
#
_entry.id   5c000a3fc0bb6140885b369e5cfea388
#
_cell.length_a   1.000
_cell.length_b   1.000
_cell.length_c   1.000
_cell.angle_alpha   90.00
_cell.angle_beta   90.00
_cell.angle_gamma   90.00
#
_symmetry.space_group_name_H-M   'P 1'
#
loop_
_entity.id
_entity.type
_entity.pdbx_description
1 polymer ?
#
loop_
_entity_poly.entity_id
_entity_poly.type
_entity_poly.pdbx_seq_one_letter_code
_entity_poly.pdbx_strand_id
1 'polypeptide(L)'
;MKHFLILYFCMITFVEAEIALRLYNDQYCYDGDTCYVTVDGKKTKIRSLELDTPEISKPKCEIERELGLKARDYLNGLIAKASTIEFKTDYVEDYYGRILSYLIIDGEDVSTKIVNNKLGVVYDRYNKKDWCS
;
A
#
# COMPACT_ATOMS: atom_id res chain seq x y z
N MET A 1 -35.21 -44.39 25.14
CA MET A 1 -35.00 -42.95 24.99
C MET A 1 -33.67 -42.75 24.31
N LYS A 2 -33.69 -42.20 23.10
CA LYS A 2 -32.45 -41.84 22.40
C LYS A 2 -32.10 -40.41 22.79
N HIS A 3 -30.98 -40.27 23.47
CA HIS A 3 -30.41 -38.92 23.76
C HIS A 3 -29.71 -38.45 22.50
N PHE A 4 -30.24 -37.41 21.87
CA PHE A 4 -29.56 -36.68 20.78
C PHE A 4 -28.53 -35.74 21.45
N LEU A 5 -27.26 -36.08 21.29
CA LEU A 5 -26.15 -35.16 21.62
C LEU A 5 -26.03 -34.12 20.50
N ILE A 6 -26.55 -32.93 20.76
CA ILE A 6 -26.32 -31.81 19.83
C ILE A 6 -24.90 -31.33 20.08
N LEU A 7 -23.97 -31.74 19.19
CA LEU A 7 -22.65 -31.17 19.13
C LEU A 7 -22.76 -29.74 18.58
N TYR A 8 -22.69 -28.76 19.48
CA TYR A 8 -22.50 -27.36 19.06
C TYR A 8 -21.09 -27.24 18.48
N PHE A 9 -21.00 -27.21 17.14
CA PHE A 9 -19.78 -26.83 16.45
C PHE A 9 -19.65 -25.33 16.60
N CYS A 10 -18.81 -24.87 17.52
CA CYS A 10 -18.44 -23.46 17.63
C CYS A 10 -17.58 -23.13 16.41
N MET A 11 -18.18 -22.59 15.36
CA MET A 11 -17.43 -22.01 14.24
C MET A 11 -16.71 -20.79 14.81
N ILE A 12 -15.42 -20.93 15.07
CA ILE A 12 -14.54 -19.79 15.32
C ILE A 12 -14.33 -19.13 13.97
N THR A 13 -15.09 -18.08 13.69
CA THR A 13 -14.83 -17.23 12.54
C THR A 13 -13.64 -16.35 12.88
N PHE A 14 -12.50 -16.60 12.24
CA PHE A 14 -11.40 -15.64 12.26
C PHE A 14 -11.83 -14.44 11.41
N VAL A 15 -12.08 -13.30 12.06
CA VAL A 15 -12.29 -12.03 11.36
C VAL A 15 -10.90 -11.44 11.12
N GLU A 16 -10.44 -11.46 9.86
CA GLU A 16 -9.25 -10.73 9.47
C GLU A 16 -9.52 -9.23 9.58
N ALA A 17 -8.49 -8.45 9.96
CA ALA A 17 -8.58 -7.00 9.98
C ALA A 17 -8.89 -6.48 8.58
N GLU A 18 -9.87 -5.61 8.47
CA GLU A 18 -10.26 -5.01 7.20
C GLU A 18 -9.43 -3.77 6.92
N ILE A 19 -8.70 -3.79 5.80
CA ILE A 19 -7.95 -2.65 5.29
C ILE A 19 -8.71 -2.09 4.09
N ALA A 20 -9.00 -0.79 4.14
CA ALA A 20 -9.61 -0.08 3.03
C ALA A 20 -8.83 1.20 2.72
N LEU A 21 -8.66 1.49 1.43
CA LEU A 21 -8.13 2.78 0.99
C LEU A 21 -9.09 3.89 1.39
N ARG A 22 -8.54 5.02 1.84
CA ARG A 22 -9.33 6.21 2.15
C ARG A 22 -8.82 7.41 1.36
N LEU A 23 -9.74 8.30 1.03
CA LEU A 23 -9.40 9.58 0.43
C LEU A 23 -8.90 10.57 1.48
N TYR A 24 -7.84 11.26 1.14
CA TYR A 24 -7.35 12.43 1.85
C TYR A 24 -6.97 13.51 0.83
N ASN A 25 -7.58 14.67 0.90
CA ASN A 25 -7.43 15.74 -0.10
C ASN A 25 -7.60 15.22 -1.56
N ASP A 26 -8.68 14.46 -1.80
CA ASP A 26 -9.03 13.86 -3.09
C ASP A 26 -8.01 12.86 -3.65
N GLN A 27 -7.11 12.35 -2.82
CA GLN A 27 -6.11 11.37 -3.21
C GLN A 27 -6.09 10.16 -2.27
N TYR A 28 -5.87 8.97 -2.83
CA TYR A 28 -5.65 7.76 -2.04
C TYR A 28 -4.21 7.63 -1.54
N CYS A 29 -3.26 8.11 -2.31
CA CYS A 29 -1.84 7.98 -2.01
C CYS A 29 -1.16 9.34 -1.98
N TYR A 30 -0.29 9.51 -0.99
CA TYR A 30 0.50 10.72 -0.78
C TYR A 30 1.64 10.84 -1.80
N ASP A 31 2.29 9.71 -2.08
CA ASP A 31 3.34 9.56 -3.08
C ASP A 31 3.24 8.16 -3.71
N GLY A 32 4.24 7.76 -4.50
CA GLY A 32 4.20 6.49 -5.22
C GLY A 32 4.30 5.24 -4.34
N ASP A 33 4.65 5.36 -3.07
CA ASP A 33 4.86 4.22 -2.17
C ASP A 33 4.12 4.30 -0.83
N THR A 34 3.33 5.34 -0.60
CA THR A 34 2.59 5.54 0.65
C THR A 34 1.14 5.93 0.38
N CYS A 35 0.19 5.15 0.89
CA CYS A 35 -1.24 5.38 0.70
C CYS A 35 -1.98 5.50 2.03
N TYR A 36 -3.07 6.23 2.01
CA TYR A 36 -3.96 6.40 3.16
C TYR A 36 -4.94 5.26 3.24
N VAL A 37 -5.06 4.67 4.42
CA VAL A 37 -5.96 3.56 4.68
C VAL A 37 -6.70 3.72 6.00
N THR A 38 -7.77 2.95 6.15
CA THR A 38 -8.32 2.61 7.46
C THR A 38 -8.09 1.14 7.71
N VAL A 39 -7.74 0.78 8.94
CA VAL A 39 -7.67 -0.59 9.42
C VAL A 39 -8.68 -0.72 10.56
N ASP A 40 -9.73 -1.53 10.33
CA ASP A 40 -10.87 -1.63 11.25
C ASP A 40 -11.43 -0.25 11.64
N GLY A 41 -11.54 0.65 10.67
CA GLY A 41 -12.02 2.02 10.86
C GLY A 41 -11.01 3.01 11.41
N LYS A 42 -9.83 2.57 11.84
CA LYS A 42 -8.75 3.45 12.34
C LYS A 42 -7.90 3.98 11.17
N LYS A 43 -7.74 5.29 11.10
CA LYS A 43 -6.92 5.95 10.08
C LYS A 43 -5.43 5.68 10.29
N THR A 44 -4.77 5.22 9.24
CA THR A 44 -3.32 5.02 9.19
C THR A 44 -2.82 5.12 7.75
N LYS A 45 -1.61 4.68 7.50
CA LYS A 45 -1.00 4.62 6.16
C LYS A 45 -0.41 3.26 5.92
N ILE A 46 -0.37 2.83 4.67
CA ILE A 46 0.46 1.72 4.24
C ILE A 46 1.71 2.26 3.54
N ARG A 47 2.80 1.51 3.69
CA ARG A 47 4.04 1.67 2.94
C ARG A 47 4.21 0.43 2.07
N SER A 48 4.29 0.63 0.76
CA SER A 48 4.47 -0.48 -0.18
C SER A 48 5.80 -1.18 0.05
N LEU A 49 5.73 -2.51 0.20
CA LEU A 49 6.90 -3.35 0.35
C LEU A 49 7.71 -3.39 -0.96
N GLU A 50 9.03 -3.48 -0.82
CA GLU A 50 9.98 -3.62 -1.93
C GLU A 50 9.95 -2.50 -2.98
N LEU A 51 9.37 -1.35 -2.64
CA LEU A 51 9.27 -0.21 -3.53
C LEU A 51 9.86 1.03 -2.89
N ASP A 52 10.62 1.78 -3.67
CA ASP A 52 11.07 3.13 -3.33
C ASP A 52 10.78 4.07 -4.50
N THR A 53 10.11 5.18 -4.21
CA THR A 53 9.72 6.19 -5.21
C THR A 53 10.31 7.54 -4.85
N PRO A 54 10.42 8.48 -5.82
CA PRO A 54 10.94 9.81 -5.55
C PRO A 54 10.13 10.55 -4.50
N GLU A 55 10.80 11.33 -3.67
CA GLU A 55 10.19 12.11 -2.59
C GLU A 55 9.50 13.37 -3.12
N ILE A 56 8.34 13.69 -2.54
CA ILE A 56 7.56 14.89 -2.88
C ILE A 56 7.77 15.98 -1.83
N SER A 57 7.69 15.63 -0.53
CA SER A 57 7.70 16.64 0.55
C SER A 57 9.09 17.15 0.91
N LYS A 58 10.11 16.32 0.77
CA LYS A 58 11.51 16.68 1.05
C LYS A 58 12.42 16.17 -0.06
N PRO A 59 12.20 16.61 -1.31
CA PRO A 59 13.03 16.20 -2.42
C PRO A 59 14.42 16.84 -2.32
N LYS A 60 15.42 16.14 -2.85
CA LYS A 60 16.79 16.67 -2.92
C LYS A 60 16.98 17.66 -4.07
N CYS A 61 16.08 17.64 -5.05
CA CYS A 61 16.08 18.51 -6.23
C CYS A 61 14.68 18.56 -6.84
N GLU A 62 14.46 19.50 -7.75
CA GLU A 62 13.17 19.66 -8.43
C GLU A 62 12.83 18.46 -9.34
N ILE A 63 13.84 17.83 -9.96
CA ILE A 63 13.64 16.62 -10.77
C ILE A 63 13.04 15.49 -9.92
N GLU A 64 13.56 15.27 -8.72
CA GLU A 64 13.02 14.27 -7.79
C GLU A 64 11.55 14.57 -7.44
N ARG A 65 11.24 15.83 -7.15
CA ARG A 65 9.87 16.24 -6.84
C ARG A 65 8.92 15.98 -8.01
N GLU A 66 9.32 16.35 -9.23
CA GLU A 66 8.51 16.12 -10.44
C GLU A 66 8.27 14.64 -10.71
N LEU A 67 9.30 13.81 -10.57
CA LEU A 67 9.17 12.35 -10.68
C LEU A 67 8.27 11.76 -9.59
N GLY A 68 8.38 12.28 -8.36
CA GLY A 68 7.52 11.89 -7.26
C GLY A 68 6.04 12.20 -7.53
N LEU A 69 5.75 13.37 -8.08
CA LEU A 69 4.40 13.75 -8.50
C LEU A 69 3.86 12.84 -9.61
N LYS A 70 4.69 12.48 -10.58
CA LYS A 70 4.32 11.52 -11.63
C LYS A 70 4.02 10.14 -11.08
N ALA A 71 4.85 9.64 -10.16
CA ALA A 71 4.62 8.35 -9.51
C ALA A 71 3.32 8.35 -8.70
N ARG A 72 3.06 9.41 -7.95
CA ARG A 72 1.80 9.60 -7.20
C ARG A 72 0.59 9.57 -8.13
N ASP A 73 0.62 10.35 -9.18
CA ASP A 73 -0.51 10.47 -10.12
C ASP A 73 -0.75 9.17 -10.87
N TYR A 74 0.31 8.46 -11.24
CA TYR A 74 0.22 7.14 -11.85
C TYR A 74 -0.46 6.13 -10.92
N LEU A 75 -0.03 6.07 -9.66
CA LEU A 75 -0.62 5.16 -8.66
C LEU A 75 -2.07 5.51 -8.36
N ASN A 76 -2.39 6.78 -8.12
CA ASN A 76 -3.77 7.21 -7.90
C ASN A 76 -4.66 6.91 -9.11
N GLY A 77 -4.14 7.03 -10.32
CA GLY A 77 -4.84 6.66 -11.55
C GLY A 77 -5.13 5.17 -11.65
N LEU A 78 -4.18 4.32 -11.27
CA LEU A 78 -4.39 2.86 -11.21
C LEU A 78 -5.49 2.50 -10.21
N ILE A 79 -5.49 3.13 -9.04
CA ILE A 79 -6.50 2.90 -8.00
C ILE A 79 -7.88 3.34 -8.48
N ALA A 80 -7.98 4.50 -9.11
CA ALA A 80 -9.26 5.04 -9.61
C ALA A 80 -9.90 4.15 -10.68
N LYS A 81 -9.12 3.40 -11.45
CA LYS A 81 -9.58 2.49 -12.52
C LYS A 81 -9.67 1.04 -12.09
N ALA A 82 -9.28 0.71 -10.85
CA ALA A 82 -9.17 -0.66 -10.39
C ALA A 82 -10.54 -1.34 -10.29
N SER A 83 -10.63 -2.58 -10.74
CA SER A 83 -11.76 -3.47 -10.46
C SER A 83 -11.59 -4.17 -9.12
N THR A 84 -10.37 -4.56 -8.76
CA THR A 84 -10.03 -5.21 -7.49
C THR A 84 -8.81 -4.57 -6.85
N ILE A 85 -8.85 -4.46 -5.54
CA ILE A 85 -7.72 -3.97 -4.72
C ILE A 85 -7.56 -4.93 -3.55
N GLU A 86 -6.35 -5.45 -3.37
CA GLU A 86 -5.99 -6.36 -2.28
C GLU A 86 -4.74 -5.87 -1.58
N PHE A 87 -4.68 -6.14 -0.28
CA PHE A 87 -3.49 -5.90 0.53
C PHE A 87 -2.94 -7.24 0.99
N LYS A 88 -1.64 -7.48 0.75
CA LYS A 88 -0.92 -8.62 1.30
C LYS A 88 0.05 -8.10 2.36
N THR A 89 -0.25 -8.38 3.62
CA THR A 89 0.47 -7.80 4.74
C THR A 89 0.50 -8.73 5.94
N ASP A 90 1.60 -8.70 6.68
CA ASP A 90 1.73 -9.32 7.99
C ASP A 90 1.47 -8.31 9.13
N TYR A 91 0.93 -7.12 8.81
CA TYR A 91 0.62 -6.03 9.75
C TYR A 91 1.83 -5.53 10.55
N VAL A 92 3.04 -5.70 10.01
CA VAL A 92 4.25 -5.12 10.59
C VAL A 92 4.23 -3.62 10.34
N GLU A 93 4.46 -2.84 11.39
CA GLU A 93 4.59 -1.40 11.30
C GLU A 93 6.06 -1.00 11.15
N ASP A 94 6.32 0.04 10.36
CA ASP A 94 7.64 0.65 10.30
C ASP A 94 7.84 1.65 11.47
N TYR A 95 9.00 2.26 11.52
CA TYR A 95 9.34 3.24 12.55
C TYR A 95 8.33 4.40 12.64
N TYR A 96 7.68 4.74 11.55
CA TYR A 96 6.70 5.83 11.46
C TYR A 96 5.27 5.40 11.71
N GLY A 97 5.04 4.15 12.09
CA GLY A 97 3.70 3.59 12.33
C GLY A 97 2.92 3.27 11.05
N ARG A 98 3.57 3.20 9.89
CA ARG A 98 2.93 2.78 8.64
C ARG A 98 2.95 1.26 8.56
N ILE A 99 1.86 0.67 8.09
CA ILE A 99 1.79 -0.77 7.87
C ILE A 99 2.52 -1.12 6.58
N LEU A 100 3.45 -2.06 6.65
CA LEU A 100 4.15 -2.59 5.48
C LEU A 100 3.24 -3.58 4.76
N SER A 101 2.97 -3.34 3.48
CA SER A 101 2.04 -4.13 2.70
C SER A 101 2.41 -4.14 1.22
N TYR A 102 2.14 -5.26 0.55
CA TYR A 102 1.98 -5.24 -0.89
C TYR A 102 0.59 -4.71 -1.23
N LEU A 103 0.50 -3.92 -2.28
CA LEU A 103 -0.75 -3.44 -2.87
C LEU A 103 -0.94 -4.14 -4.21
N ILE A 104 -1.98 -4.94 -4.30
CA ILE A 104 -2.31 -5.72 -5.49
C ILE A 104 -3.52 -5.07 -6.16
N ILE A 105 -3.34 -4.57 -7.36
CA ILE A 105 -4.40 -3.93 -8.15
C ILE A 105 -4.66 -4.79 -9.38
N ASP A 106 -5.90 -5.22 -9.54
CA ASP A 106 -6.33 -6.09 -10.65
C ASP A 106 -5.41 -7.32 -10.82
N GLY A 107 -5.03 -7.93 -9.71
CA GLY A 107 -4.20 -9.13 -9.67
C GLY A 107 -2.70 -8.90 -9.83
N GLU A 108 -2.24 -7.67 -9.99
CA GLU A 108 -0.82 -7.35 -10.16
C GLU A 108 -0.29 -6.52 -8.99
N ASP A 109 0.94 -6.85 -8.55
CA ASP A 109 1.67 -6.04 -7.58
C ASP A 109 1.96 -4.67 -8.21
N VAL A 110 1.47 -3.63 -7.57
CA VAL A 110 1.63 -2.25 -8.04
C VAL A 110 3.09 -1.81 -8.10
N SER A 111 3.94 -2.38 -7.25
CA SER A 111 5.39 -2.11 -7.25
C SER A 111 6.02 -2.47 -8.58
N THR A 112 5.65 -3.61 -9.16
CA THR A 112 6.12 -4.03 -10.48
C THR A 112 5.75 -3.04 -11.57
N LYS A 113 4.51 -2.56 -11.56
CA LYS A 113 4.04 -1.57 -12.54
C LYS A 113 4.79 -0.24 -12.43
N ILE A 114 4.98 0.24 -11.20
CA ILE A 114 5.68 1.51 -10.94
C ILE A 114 7.14 1.42 -11.37
N VAL A 115 7.83 0.33 -11.04
CA VAL A 115 9.23 0.10 -11.44
C VAL A 115 9.36 -0.02 -12.95
N ASN A 116 8.47 -0.76 -13.62
CA ASN A 116 8.47 -0.91 -15.07
C ASN A 116 8.24 0.41 -15.82
N ASN A 117 7.53 1.35 -15.20
CA ASN A 117 7.33 2.69 -15.76
C ASN A 117 8.42 3.69 -15.36
N LYS A 118 9.50 3.22 -14.74
CA LYS A 118 10.65 4.05 -14.30
C LYS A 118 10.28 5.15 -13.30
N LEU A 119 9.21 4.94 -12.55
CA LEU A 119 8.72 5.84 -11.52
C LEU A 119 9.07 5.38 -10.11
N GLY A 120 9.77 4.28 -9.99
CA GLY A 120 10.25 3.71 -8.76
C GLY A 120 11.34 2.68 -9.02
N VAL A 121 11.97 2.25 -7.95
CA VAL A 121 12.96 1.17 -7.95
C VAL A 121 12.64 0.18 -6.84
N VAL A 122 13.19 -1.01 -6.93
CA VAL A 122 13.14 -1.98 -5.82
C VAL A 122 13.84 -1.35 -4.62
N TYR A 123 13.18 -1.37 -3.47
CA TYR A 123 13.76 -0.82 -2.24
C TYR A 123 15.05 -1.54 -1.89
N ASP A 124 16.12 -0.77 -1.71
CA ASP A 124 17.39 -1.23 -1.20
C ASP A 124 17.83 -0.35 -0.03
N ARG A 125 17.88 -0.94 1.16
CA ARG A 125 18.26 -0.23 2.39
C ARG A 125 19.66 0.40 2.31
N TYR A 126 20.56 -0.21 1.58
CA TYR A 126 21.98 0.15 1.53
C TYR A 126 22.35 1.00 0.32
N ASN A 127 21.54 0.97 -0.74
CA ASN A 127 21.80 1.68 -2.00
C ASN A 127 20.56 2.45 -2.43
N LYS A 128 20.32 3.58 -1.78
CA LYS A 128 19.22 4.46 -2.18
C LYS A 128 19.53 5.11 -3.52
N LYS A 129 18.56 5.10 -4.43
CA LYS A 129 18.69 5.76 -5.71
C LYS A 129 18.79 7.27 -5.53
N ASP A 130 19.74 7.88 -6.25
CA ASP A 130 19.81 9.33 -6.46
C ASP A 130 18.93 9.69 -7.68
N TRP A 131 17.82 10.35 -7.43
CA TRP A 131 16.90 10.79 -8.48
C TRP A 131 17.32 12.08 -9.16
N CYS A 132 18.37 12.73 -8.66
CA CYS A 132 18.85 14.02 -9.13
C CYS A 132 19.99 13.95 -10.15
N SER A 133 20.55 12.74 -10.35
CA SER A 133 21.67 12.52 -11.28
C SER A 133 21.22 12.00 -12.64
#